data_11a3076676e727d73d075b23771f6963
#
_entry.id   11a3076676e727d73d075b23771f6963
#
_cell.length_a   1.000
_cell.length_b   1.000
_cell.length_c   1.000
_cell.angle_alpha   90.00
_cell.angle_beta   90.00
_cell.angle_gamma   90.00
#
_symmetry.space_group_name_H-M   'P 1'
#
loop_
_entity.id
_entity.type
_entity.pdbx_description
1 polymer ?
#
loop_
_entity_poly.entity_id
_entity_poly.type
_entity_poly.pdbx_seq_one_letter_code
_entity_poly.pdbx_strand_id
1 'polypeptide(L)'
;MQQLDQILKKIKSKLVTKHTVSILGVTLSGISRFLPHPPNFTLVGAMTVYSGARIQGWKSFVYPMFMILVTDFILSRIHGFDWFYEGLPFVYCSLLINVLLGKIFLKNNNKLISVFGVSLLASAQFFVLSNFSVWAFSSLYPKTPEGLLTCYIAAIPYFGGTLLGDLIYTSILFGVLDRVELKVKANFTNSIDKTREGLSV
;
A
#
# COMPACT_ATOMS: atom_id res chain seq x y z
N MET A 1 -36.40 0.11 -23.97
CA MET A 1 -35.21 -0.79 -24.01
C MET A 1 -33.87 -0.05 -23.97
N GLN A 2 -33.62 0.94 -24.83
CA GLN A 2 -32.33 1.72 -24.84
C GLN A 2 -32.01 2.42 -23.53
N GLN A 3 -32.98 2.99 -22.82
CA GLN A 3 -32.74 3.66 -21.52
C GLN A 3 -32.32 2.68 -20.40
N LEU A 4 -32.94 1.51 -20.36
CA LEU A 4 -32.60 0.46 -19.40
C LEU A 4 -31.15 -0.04 -19.64
N ASP A 5 -30.77 -0.18 -20.90
CA ASP A 5 -29.44 -0.59 -21.32
C ASP A 5 -28.37 0.45 -20.97
N GLN A 6 -28.66 1.73 -21.11
CA GLN A 6 -27.79 2.83 -20.66
C GLN A 6 -27.66 2.86 -19.14
N ILE A 7 -28.74 2.60 -18.41
CA ILE A 7 -28.71 2.52 -16.94
C ILE A 7 -27.90 1.31 -16.48
N LEU A 8 -28.11 0.13 -17.08
CA LEU A 8 -27.32 -1.07 -16.78
C LEU A 8 -25.85 -0.91 -17.11
N LYS A 9 -25.50 -0.24 -18.23
CA LYS A 9 -24.12 0.12 -18.58
C LYS A 9 -23.51 1.08 -17.56
N LYS A 10 -24.28 2.08 -17.13
CA LYS A 10 -23.84 3.06 -16.12
C LYS A 10 -23.66 2.43 -14.74
N ILE A 11 -24.53 1.48 -14.36
CA ILE A 11 -24.41 0.72 -13.11
C ILE A 11 -23.22 -0.26 -13.18
N LYS A 12 -23.11 -1.04 -14.25
CA LYS A 12 -21.98 -1.95 -14.47
C LYS A 12 -20.64 -1.23 -14.56
N SER A 13 -20.58 -0.10 -15.28
CA SER A 13 -19.35 0.71 -15.35
C SER A 13 -18.98 1.36 -14.00
N LYS A 14 -19.97 1.63 -13.16
CA LYS A 14 -19.76 2.14 -11.80
C LYS A 14 -19.34 1.05 -10.81
N LEU A 15 -19.79 -0.19 -11.01
CA LEU A 15 -19.42 -1.37 -10.19
C LEU A 15 -18.00 -1.87 -10.49
N VAL A 16 -17.55 -1.81 -11.74
CA VAL A 16 -16.16 -2.07 -12.12
C VAL A 16 -15.45 -0.72 -12.26
N THR A 17 -15.34 -0.01 -11.14
CA THR A 17 -14.52 1.22 -11.11
C THR A 17 -13.08 0.87 -11.46
N LYS A 18 -12.41 1.77 -12.17
CA LYS A 18 -11.02 1.68 -12.65
C LYS A 18 -10.01 1.22 -11.57
N HIS A 19 -10.44 1.17 -10.31
CA HIS A 19 -9.60 0.92 -9.14
C HIS A 19 -10.14 -0.16 -8.20
N THR A 20 -11.17 -0.92 -8.58
CA THR A 20 -11.80 -1.91 -7.68
C THR A 20 -10.79 -2.97 -7.23
N VAL A 21 -10.00 -3.51 -8.17
CA VAL A 21 -8.98 -4.52 -7.86
C VAL A 21 -7.89 -3.94 -6.95
N SER A 22 -7.46 -2.71 -7.24
CA SER A 22 -6.44 -2.02 -6.44
C SER A 22 -6.94 -1.73 -5.02
N ILE A 23 -8.19 -1.30 -4.87
CA ILE A 23 -8.81 -1.07 -3.56
C ILE A 23 -8.91 -2.38 -2.77
N LEU A 24 -9.38 -3.47 -3.40
CA LEU A 24 -9.43 -4.79 -2.77
C LEU A 24 -8.03 -5.26 -2.35
N GLY A 25 -7.03 -5.07 -3.20
CA GLY A 25 -5.64 -5.40 -2.88
C GLY A 25 -5.12 -4.65 -1.65
N VAL A 26 -5.38 -3.35 -1.56
CA VAL A 26 -5.02 -2.53 -0.38
C VAL A 26 -5.78 -3.00 0.87
N THR A 27 -7.07 -3.34 0.74
CA THR A 27 -7.86 -3.87 1.86
C THR A 27 -7.29 -5.20 2.37
N LEU A 28 -7.03 -6.14 1.46
CA LEU A 28 -6.47 -7.45 1.80
C LEU A 28 -5.07 -7.31 2.43
N SER A 29 -4.25 -6.37 1.93
CA SER A 29 -2.96 -6.07 2.53
C SER A 29 -3.09 -5.52 3.96
N GLY A 30 -4.08 -4.68 4.24
CA GLY A 30 -4.39 -4.22 5.59
C GLY A 30 -4.82 -5.38 6.50
N ILE A 31 -5.69 -6.26 6.02
CA ILE A 31 -6.17 -7.44 6.78
C ILE A 31 -5.04 -8.43 7.07
N SER A 32 -4.07 -8.58 6.15
CA SER A 32 -2.94 -9.50 6.35
C SER A 32 -2.08 -9.20 7.57
N ARG A 33 -2.17 -7.99 8.13
CA ARG A 33 -1.46 -7.59 9.36
C ARG A 33 -1.89 -8.38 10.60
N PHE A 34 -3.05 -9.03 10.56
CA PHE A 34 -3.53 -9.92 11.63
C PHE A 34 -2.95 -11.33 11.53
N LEU A 35 -2.30 -11.67 10.43
CA LEU A 35 -1.65 -12.96 10.26
C LEU A 35 -0.27 -12.95 10.92
N PRO A 36 0.18 -14.10 11.50
CA PRO A 36 1.53 -14.24 12.03
C PRO A 36 2.56 -13.98 10.92
N HIS A 37 3.55 -13.13 11.18
CA HIS A 37 4.65 -12.83 10.26
C HIS A 37 5.94 -12.54 11.04
N PRO A 38 7.12 -12.74 10.45
CA PRO A 38 8.39 -12.34 11.05
C PRO A 38 8.41 -10.84 11.38
N PRO A 39 9.22 -10.41 12.35
CA PRO A 39 9.35 -9.00 12.70
C PRO A 39 9.64 -8.12 11.46
N ASN A 40 8.87 -7.03 11.32
CA ASN A 40 8.95 -6.06 10.23
C ASN A 40 8.72 -6.61 8.80
N PHE A 41 8.36 -7.89 8.65
CA PHE A 41 8.02 -8.49 7.36
C PHE A 41 6.52 -8.31 7.08
N THR A 42 6.12 -7.09 6.70
CA THR A 42 4.71 -6.69 6.53
C THR A 42 4.40 -6.19 5.13
N LEU A 43 3.12 -6.21 4.74
CA LEU A 43 2.67 -5.63 3.46
C LEU A 43 2.50 -4.11 3.50
N VAL A 44 2.75 -3.44 4.63
CA VAL A 44 2.39 -2.02 4.81
C VAL A 44 3.14 -1.11 3.84
N GLY A 45 4.46 -1.27 3.70
CA GLY A 45 5.27 -0.50 2.77
C GLY A 45 4.83 -0.72 1.32
N ALA A 46 4.74 -1.98 0.90
CA ALA A 46 4.31 -2.38 -0.44
C ALA A 46 2.89 -1.87 -0.77
N MET A 47 1.96 -1.97 0.18
CA MET A 47 0.57 -1.50 0.06
C MET A 47 0.51 0.00 -0.20
N THR A 48 1.32 0.80 0.51
CA THR A 48 1.34 2.26 0.37
C THR A 48 1.93 2.68 -0.97
N VAL A 49 3.03 2.07 -1.41
CA VAL A 49 3.62 2.28 -2.75
C VAL A 49 2.61 1.90 -3.84
N TYR A 50 1.97 0.73 -3.73
CA TYR A 50 0.98 0.26 -4.70
C TYR A 50 -0.25 1.18 -4.77
N SER A 51 -0.76 1.63 -3.62
CA SER A 51 -1.87 2.57 -3.55
C SER A 51 -1.55 3.87 -4.30
N GLY A 52 -0.36 4.44 -4.07
CA GLY A 52 0.11 5.63 -4.78
C GLY A 52 0.15 5.44 -6.30
N ALA A 53 0.63 4.29 -6.76
CA ALA A 53 0.77 3.97 -8.16
C ALA A 53 -0.57 3.71 -8.88
N ARG A 54 -1.55 3.09 -8.22
CA ARG A 54 -2.76 2.55 -8.87
C ARG A 54 -4.06 3.25 -8.50
N ILE A 55 -4.16 3.86 -7.32
CA ILE A 55 -5.37 4.59 -6.91
C ILE A 55 -5.21 6.06 -7.32
N GLN A 56 -6.26 6.64 -7.92
CA GLN A 56 -6.21 8.03 -8.42
C GLN A 56 -6.62 9.05 -7.37
N GLY A 57 -6.07 10.27 -7.53
CA GLY A 57 -6.44 11.43 -6.74
C GLY A 57 -5.97 11.35 -5.29
N TRP A 58 -6.72 11.97 -4.39
CA TRP A 58 -6.45 12.01 -2.96
C TRP A 58 -6.74 10.68 -2.26
N LYS A 59 -7.58 9.84 -2.87
CA LYS A 59 -7.92 8.49 -2.35
C LYS A 59 -6.69 7.59 -2.21
N SER A 60 -5.66 7.78 -3.04
CA SER A 60 -4.40 7.04 -2.93
C SER A 60 -3.67 7.27 -1.61
N PHE A 61 -3.88 8.40 -0.97
CA PHE A 61 -3.30 8.73 0.33
C PHE A 61 -4.23 8.31 1.49
N VAL A 62 -5.48 8.73 1.43
CA VAL A 62 -6.41 8.53 2.54
C VAL A 62 -6.76 7.07 2.75
N TYR A 63 -6.94 6.30 1.67
CA TYR A 63 -7.40 4.93 1.80
C TYR A 63 -6.40 4.01 2.51
N PRO A 64 -5.11 3.92 2.12
CA PRO A 64 -4.15 3.11 2.86
C PRO A 64 -3.91 3.63 4.28
N MET A 65 -3.88 4.95 4.49
CA MET A 65 -3.72 5.52 5.84
C MET A 65 -4.88 5.14 6.76
N PHE A 66 -6.11 5.20 6.25
CA PHE A 66 -7.28 4.74 6.98
C PHE A 66 -7.20 3.26 7.36
N MET A 67 -6.80 2.41 6.41
CA MET A 67 -6.61 0.97 6.66
C MET A 67 -5.55 0.71 7.72
N ILE A 68 -4.43 1.44 7.68
CA ILE A 68 -3.36 1.31 8.68
C ILE A 68 -3.86 1.76 10.05
N LEU A 69 -4.51 2.91 10.13
CA LEU A 69 -5.05 3.46 11.38
C LEU A 69 -6.05 2.50 12.04
N VAL A 70 -6.98 1.96 11.26
CA VAL A 70 -7.96 0.99 11.76
C VAL A 70 -7.27 -0.28 12.25
N THR A 71 -6.32 -0.82 11.49
CA THR A 71 -5.61 -2.04 11.88
C THR A 71 -4.66 -1.80 13.05
N ASP A 72 -3.98 -0.66 13.16
CA ASP A 72 -3.17 -0.27 14.33
C ASP A 72 -4.02 -0.20 15.58
N PHE A 73 -5.20 0.45 15.50
CA PHE A 73 -6.12 0.52 16.62
C PHE A 73 -6.60 -0.87 17.08
N ILE A 74 -6.98 -1.75 16.13
CA ILE A 74 -7.42 -3.11 16.46
C ILE A 74 -6.27 -3.92 17.07
N LEU A 75 -5.07 -3.89 16.46
CA LEU A 75 -3.89 -4.61 16.95
C LEU A 75 -3.47 -4.14 18.35
N SER A 76 -3.57 -2.84 18.63
CA SER A 76 -3.27 -2.32 19.96
C SER A 76 -4.21 -2.90 21.03
N ARG A 77 -5.50 -3.08 20.67
CA ARG A 77 -6.47 -3.71 21.59
C ARG A 77 -6.24 -5.19 21.80
N ILE A 78 -5.80 -5.89 20.75
CA ILE A 78 -5.50 -7.34 20.82
C ILE A 78 -4.24 -7.60 21.65
N HIS A 79 -3.20 -6.79 21.45
CA HIS A 79 -1.87 -7.02 22.03
C HIS A 79 -1.58 -6.17 23.29
N GLY A 80 -2.48 -5.27 23.67
CA GLY A 80 -2.37 -4.49 24.91
C GLY A 80 -1.29 -3.40 24.92
N PHE A 81 -0.95 -2.84 23.74
CA PHE A 81 -0.03 -1.71 23.65
C PHE A 81 -0.76 -0.39 23.32
N ASP A 82 -0.14 0.73 23.66
CA ASP A 82 -0.69 2.05 23.31
C ASP A 82 -0.56 2.28 21.80
N TRP A 83 -1.71 2.46 21.12
CA TRP A 83 -1.72 2.71 19.67
C TRP A 83 -1.19 4.09 19.30
N PHE A 84 -1.27 5.06 20.24
CA PHE A 84 -0.75 6.41 20.05
C PHE A 84 0.52 6.60 20.87
N TYR A 85 1.60 6.96 20.20
CA TYR A 85 2.89 7.29 20.77
C TYR A 85 3.48 8.51 20.06
N GLU A 86 4.39 9.25 20.72
CA GLU A 86 4.90 10.53 20.21
C GLU A 86 5.56 10.44 18.83
N GLY A 87 6.21 9.32 18.52
CA GLY A 87 6.84 9.06 17.22
C GLY A 87 5.87 8.69 16.09
N LEU A 88 4.60 8.40 16.39
CA LEU A 88 3.62 7.96 15.40
C LEU A 88 3.48 8.89 14.19
N PRO A 89 3.45 10.23 14.32
CA PRO A 89 3.37 11.12 13.17
C PRO A 89 4.51 10.94 12.16
N PHE A 90 5.72 10.64 12.61
CA PHE A 90 6.87 10.38 11.71
C PHE A 90 6.70 9.09 10.92
N VAL A 91 6.19 8.03 11.57
CA VAL A 91 5.87 6.76 10.90
C VAL A 91 4.81 6.98 9.83
N TYR A 92 3.72 7.69 10.14
CA TYR A 92 2.66 7.98 9.19
C TYR A 92 3.13 8.91 8.05
N CYS A 93 3.95 9.94 8.36
CA CYS A 93 4.59 10.76 7.34
C CYS A 93 5.45 9.93 6.39
N SER A 94 6.23 8.98 6.90
CA SER A 94 7.06 8.10 6.06
C SER A 94 6.21 7.20 5.16
N LEU A 95 5.07 6.72 5.64
CA LEU A 95 4.13 5.95 4.82
C LEU A 95 3.43 6.82 3.74
N LEU A 96 3.15 8.08 4.04
CA LEU A 96 2.67 9.05 3.03
C LEU A 96 3.71 9.33 1.95
N ILE A 97 5.00 9.38 2.34
CA ILE A 97 6.11 9.47 1.38
C ILE A 97 6.15 8.23 0.48
N ASN A 98 5.92 7.02 1.01
CA ASN A 98 5.81 5.81 0.19
C ASN A 98 4.69 5.91 -0.84
N VAL A 99 3.51 6.42 -0.45
CA VAL A 99 2.40 6.68 -1.40
C VAL A 99 2.85 7.67 -2.49
N LEU A 100 3.56 8.73 -2.10
CA LEU A 100 4.05 9.74 -3.04
C LEU A 100 5.08 9.15 -4.01
N LEU A 101 6.03 8.35 -3.54
CA LEU A 101 7.01 7.64 -4.37
C LEU A 101 6.30 6.73 -5.40
N GLY A 102 5.34 5.93 -4.97
CA GLY A 102 4.52 5.12 -5.87
C GLY A 102 3.80 5.96 -6.92
N LYS A 103 3.23 7.10 -6.52
CA LYS A 103 2.48 8.00 -7.40
C LYS A 103 3.35 8.70 -8.44
N ILE A 104 4.54 9.13 -8.06
CA ILE A 104 5.46 9.85 -8.96
C ILE A 104 6.12 8.89 -9.93
N PHE A 105 6.68 7.79 -9.45
CA PHE A 105 7.57 6.94 -10.25
C PHE A 105 6.88 5.74 -10.90
N LEU A 106 5.75 5.25 -10.34
CA LEU A 106 5.13 3.99 -10.78
C LEU A 106 3.72 4.14 -11.36
N LYS A 107 3.14 5.34 -11.39
CA LYS A 107 1.79 5.56 -11.90
C LYS A 107 1.60 5.07 -13.35
N ASN A 108 2.60 5.28 -14.20
CA ASN A 108 2.60 4.91 -15.63
C ASN A 108 3.74 3.96 -15.98
N ASN A 109 4.39 3.36 -14.98
CA ASN A 109 5.58 2.55 -15.17
C ASN A 109 5.44 1.22 -14.41
N ASN A 110 5.41 0.12 -15.16
CA ASN A 110 5.28 -1.24 -14.62
C ASN A 110 6.57 -2.06 -14.81
N LYS A 111 7.68 -1.40 -15.19
CA LYS A 111 8.96 -2.10 -15.34
C LYS A 111 9.41 -2.62 -13.98
N LEU A 112 9.73 -3.91 -13.90
CA LEU A 112 10.15 -4.55 -12.65
C LEU A 112 11.31 -3.80 -11.99
N ILE A 113 12.29 -3.36 -12.77
CA ILE A 113 13.44 -2.61 -12.25
C ILE A 113 13.04 -1.30 -11.56
N SER A 114 12.02 -0.61 -12.10
CA SER A 114 11.50 0.62 -11.48
C SER A 114 10.72 0.30 -10.21
N VAL A 115 9.92 -0.79 -10.23
CA VAL A 115 9.17 -1.27 -9.06
C VAL A 115 10.14 -1.63 -7.93
N PHE A 116 11.19 -2.38 -8.21
CA PHE A 116 12.23 -2.72 -7.23
C PHE A 116 12.97 -1.48 -6.71
N GLY A 117 13.39 -0.57 -7.59
CA GLY A 117 14.09 0.65 -7.20
C GLY A 117 13.24 1.54 -6.29
N VAL A 118 11.95 1.70 -6.59
CA VAL A 118 11.03 2.49 -5.75
C VAL A 118 10.76 1.77 -4.42
N SER A 119 10.63 0.44 -4.41
CA SER A 119 10.47 -0.34 -3.19
C SER A 119 11.69 -0.19 -2.26
N LEU A 120 12.91 -0.28 -2.81
CA LEU A 120 14.15 -0.04 -2.05
C LEU A 120 14.19 1.37 -1.45
N LEU A 121 13.87 2.39 -2.25
CA LEU A 121 13.82 3.77 -1.79
C LEU A 121 12.79 3.99 -0.70
N ALA A 122 11.60 3.37 -0.84
CA ALA A 122 10.53 3.40 0.14
C ALA A 122 10.94 2.76 1.46
N SER A 123 11.56 1.56 1.42
CA SER A 123 12.08 0.90 2.63
C SER A 123 13.20 1.70 3.30
N ALA A 124 14.13 2.27 2.52
CA ALA A 124 15.24 3.04 3.06
C ALA A 124 14.78 4.34 3.75
N GLN A 125 13.88 5.13 3.11
CA GLN A 125 13.37 6.34 3.74
C GLN A 125 12.51 6.01 4.98
N PHE A 126 11.73 4.92 4.94
CA PHE A 126 10.97 4.46 6.09
C PHE A 126 11.90 4.10 7.26
N PHE A 127 12.97 3.36 7.00
CA PHE A 127 13.99 3.03 7.99
C PHE A 127 14.59 4.29 8.63
N VAL A 128 14.94 5.28 7.82
CA VAL A 128 15.51 6.54 8.31
C VAL A 128 14.53 7.28 9.20
N LEU A 129 13.31 7.53 8.73
CA LEU A 129 12.34 8.36 9.46
C LEU A 129 11.77 7.67 10.69
N SER A 130 11.48 6.37 10.62
CA SER A 130 10.94 5.62 11.76
C SER A 130 11.96 5.51 12.90
N ASN A 131 13.21 5.21 12.61
CA ASN A 131 14.25 5.12 13.64
C ASN A 131 14.68 6.49 14.16
N PHE A 132 14.65 7.53 13.33
CA PHE A 132 14.79 8.90 13.83
C PHE A 132 13.69 9.21 14.86
N SER A 133 12.45 8.81 14.61
CA SER A 133 11.36 9.04 15.56
C SER A 133 11.56 8.27 16.87
N VAL A 134 12.08 7.04 16.81
CA VAL A 134 12.43 6.29 18.02
C VAL A 134 13.49 7.03 18.82
N TRP A 135 14.59 7.46 18.18
CA TRP A 135 15.60 8.23 18.87
C TRP A 135 15.06 9.55 19.42
N ALA A 136 14.27 10.30 18.65
CA ALA A 136 13.83 11.63 19.04
C ALA A 136 12.80 11.61 20.18
N PHE A 137 11.90 10.63 20.23
CA PHE A 137 10.75 10.65 21.12
C PHE A 137 10.74 9.56 22.19
N SER A 138 11.58 8.51 22.09
CA SER A 138 11.68 7.52 23.16
C SER A 138 12.81 7.86 24.15
N SER A 139 12.76 7.30 25.33
CA SER A 139 13.83 7.37 26.33
C SER A 139 14.91 6.28 26.16
N LEU A 140 14.80 5.44 25.10
CA LEU A 140 15.69 4.28 24.89
C LEU A 140 17.14 4.69 24.59
N TYR A 141 17.34 5.85 23.96
CA TYR A 141 18.65 6.31 23.52
C TYR A 141 18.93 7.73 23.97
N PRO A 142 20.19 8.06 24.36
CA PRO A 142 20.60 9.43 24.65
C PRO A 142 20.35 10.36 23.45
N LYS A 143 20.00 11.62 23.73
CA LYS A 143 19.76 12.63 22.68
C LYS A 143 21.07 13.25 22.20
N THR A 144 22.02 12.40 21.84
CA THR A 144 23.36 12.77 21.34
C THR A 144 23.58 12.12 19.96
N PRO A 145 24.54 12.57 19.16
CA PRO A 145 24.90 11.93 17.89
C PRO A 145 25.24 10.44 18.04
N GLU A 146 25.91 10.06 19.11
CA GLU A 146 26.28 8.67 19.42
C GLU A 146 25.04 7.83 19.74
N GLY A 147 24.07 8.42 20.46
CA GLY A 147 22.79 7.78 20.74
C GLY A 147 21.95 7.58 19.47
N LEU A 148 21.99 8.54 18.54
CA LEU A 148 21.35 8.40 17.23
C LEU A 148 22.00 7.28 16.42
N LEU A 149 23.32 7.23 16.35
CA LEU A 149 24.06 6.18 15.67
C LEU A 149 23.73 4.80 16.26
N THR A 150 23.72 4.69 17.58
CA THR A 150 23.37 3.45 18.28
C THR A 150 21.95 2.98 17.95
N CYS A 151 20.98 3.92 17.88
CA CYS A 151 19.62 3.62 17.49
C CYS A 151 19.55 3.01 16.08
N TYR A 152 20.24 3.60 15.10
CA TYR A 152 20.26 3.07 13.74
C TYR A 152 20.98 1.71 13.66
N ILE A 153 22.11 1.54 14.33
CA ILE A 153 22.83 0.26 14.36
C ILE A 153 21.94 -0.85 14.93
N ALA A 154 21.23 -0.58 16.05
CA ALA A 154 20.33 -1.52 16.66
C ALA A 154 19.14 -1.89 15.77
N ALA A 155 18.75 -1.02 14.85
CA ALA A 155 17.65 -1.23 13.92
C ALA A 155 18.02 -2.04 12.65
N ILE A 156 19.31 -2.15 12.31
CA ILE A 156 19.77 -2.86 11.09
C ILE A 156 19.23 -4.30 10.98
N PRO A 157 19.24 -5.14 12.04
CA PRO A 157 18.71 -6.50 11.95
C PRO A 157 17.24 -6.55 11.51
N TYR A 158 16.43 -5.59 11.92
CA TYR A 158 15.01 -5.49 11.58
C TYR A 158 14.76 -4.94 10.18
N PHE A 159 15.71 -4.15 9.65
CA PHE A 159 15.63 -3.58 8.30
C PHE A 159 15.61 -4.67 7.23
N GLY A 160 16.32 -5.77 7.42
CA GLY A 160 16.26 -6.92 6.52
C GLY A 160 14.85 -7.46 6.33
N GLY A 161 14.08 -7.57 7.40
CA GLY A 161 12.67 -7.98 7.35
C GLY A 161 11.81 -7.00 6.55
N THR A 162 11.93 -5.69 6.81
CA THR A 162 11.23 -4.63 6.06
C THR A 162 11.57 -4.72 4.57
N LEU A 163 12.85 -4.76 4.24
CA LEU A 163 13.33 -4.76 2.86
C LEU A 163 12.84 -5.96 2.07
N LEU A 164 12.98 -7.17 2.63
CA LEU A 164 12.53 -8.41 2.00
C LEU A 164 10.99 -8.43 1.86
N GLY A 165 10.29 -8.02 2.91
CA GLY A 165 8.83 -7.89 2.88
C GLY A 165 8.38 -6.95 1.77
N ASP A 166 8.91 -5.74 1.73
CA ASP A 166 8.55 -4.75 0.72
C ASP A 166 8.86 -5.24 -0.70
N LEU A 167 10.02 -5.84 -0.94
CA LEU A 167 10.39 -6.37 -2.27
C LEU A 167 9.46 -7.49 -2.72
N ILE A 168 9.19 -8.48 -1.86
CA ILE A 168 8.34 -9.63 -2.18
C ILE A 168 6.90 -9.16 -2.39
N TYR A 169 6.35 -8.42 -1.44
CA TYR A 169 4.95 -8.00 -1.51
C TYR A 169 4.69 -6.97 -2.61
N THR A 170 5.61 -6.05 -2.87
CA THR A 170 5.50 -5.14 -4.02
C THR A 170 5.48 -5.93 -5.32
N SER A 171 6.34 -6.95 -5.46
CA SER A 171 6.37 -7.82 -6.63
C SER A 171 5.05 -8.58 -6.82
N ILE A 172 4.44 -9.06 -5.74
CA ILE A 172 3.14 -9.73 -5.76
C ILE A 172 2.03 -8.74 -6.16
N LEU A 173 1.98 -7.58 -5.51
CA LEU A 173 0.93 -6.58 -5.77
C LEU A 173 0.99 -6.09 -7.22
N PHE A 174 2.15 -5.69 -7.73
CA PHE A 174 2.31 -5.23 -9.12
C PHE A 174 2.25 -6.38 -10.12
N GLY A 175 2.77 -7.56 -9.78
CA GLY A 175 2.77 -8.73 -10.67
C GLY A 175 1.40 -9.39 -10.81
N VAL A 176 0.67 -9.56 -9.72
CA VAL A 176 -0.60 -10.31 -9.69
C VAL A 176 -1.80 -9.37 -9.87
N LEU A 177 -1.92 -8.33 -9.05
CA LEU A 177 -3.12 -7.48 -9.07
C LEU A 177 -3.24 -6.68 -10.37
N ASP A 178 -2.13 -6.19 -10.94
CA ASP A 178 -2.17 -5.52 -12.24
C ASP A 178 -2.66 -6.47 -13.35
N ARG A 179 -2.23 -7.75 -13.34
CA ARG A 179 -2.72 -8.76 -14.30
C ARG A 179 -4.20 -9.08 -14.09
N VAL A 180 -4.63 -9.20 -12.84
CA VAL A 180 -6.05 -9.42 -12.51
C VAL A 180 -6.89 -8.25 -12.98
N GLU A 181 -6.44 -7.02 -12.74
CA GLU A 181 -7.14 -5.81 -13.18
C GLU A 181 -7.28 -5.77 -14.71
N LEU A 182 -6.23 -6.12 -15.46
CA LEU A 182 -6.28 -6.20 -16.92
C LEU A 182 -7.28 -7.26 -17.41
N LYS A 183 -7.29 -8.46 -16.80
CA LYS A 183 -8.25 -9.53 -17.15
C LYS A 183 -9.69 -9.12 -16.84
N VAL A 184 -9.95 -8.50 -15.69
CA VAL A 184 -11.28 -8.02 -15.32
C VAL A 184 -11.77 -6.97 -16.33
N LYS A 185 -10.91 -6.04 -16.74
CA LYS A 185 -11.25 -5.04 -17.77
C LYS A 185 -11.55 -5.67 -19.12
N ALA A 186 -10.71 -6.61 -19.59
CA ALA A 186 -10.89 -7.30 -20.86
C ALA A 186 -12.22 -8.09 -20.89
N ASN A 187 -12.50 -8.88 -19.86
CA ASN A 187 -13.73 -9.65 -19.76
C ASN A 187 -14.97 -8.75 -19.74
N PHE A 188 -14.87 -7.59 -19.07
CA PHE A 188 -15.96 -6.62 -19.02
C PHE A 188 -16.22 -6.00 -20.39
N THR A 189 -15.19 -5.62 -21.14
CA THR A 189 -15.30 -5.10 -22.50
C THR A 189 -15.95 -6.14 -23.43
N ASN A 190 -15.47 -7.38 -23.42
CA ASN A 190 -16.02 -8.46 -24.23
C ASN A 190 -17.49 -8.75 -23.90
N SER A 191 -17.90 -8.65 -22.64
CA SER A 191 -19.31 -8.86 -22.25
C SER A 191 -20.22 -7.75 -22.77
N ILE A 192 -19.71 -6.51 -22.85
CA ILE A 192 -20.47 -5.38 -23.43
C ILE A 192 -20.65 -5.57 -24.94
N ASP A 193 -19.58 -5.98 -25.64
CA ASP A 193 -19.62 -6.15 -27.09
C ASP A 193 -20.57 -7.30 -27.49
N LYS A 194 -20.54 -8.44 -26.79
CA LYS A 194 -21.51 -9.53 -26.99
C LYS A 194 -22.96 -9.11 -26.77
N THR A 195 -23.21 -8.25 -25.77
CA THR A 195 -24.56 -7.73 -25.50
C THR A 195 -25.02 -6.78 -26.63
N ARG A 196 -24.08 -6.06 -27.27
CA ARG A 196 -24.37 -5.20 -28.42
C ARG A 196 -24.74 -6.01 -29.66
N GLU A 197 -24.00 -7.06 -29.96
CA GLU A 197 -24.24 -7.93 -31.10
C GLU A 197 -25.61 -8.64 -30.99
N GLY A 198 -25.96 -9.11 -29.78
CA GLY A 198 -27.25 -9.75 -29.53
C GLY A 198 -28.49 -8.81 -29.55
N LEU A 199 -28.27 -7.49 -29.52
CA LEU A 199 -29.35 -6.48 -29.60
C LEU A 199 -29.51 -5.88 -31.02
N SER A 200 -28.61 -6.21 -31.93
CA SER A 200 -28.61 -5.74 -33.31
C SER A 200 -29.30 -6.72 -34.29
N VAL A 201 -29.80 -7.86 -33.79
CA VAL A 201 -30.63 -8.83 -34.47
C VAL A 201 -32.11 -8.68 -34.04
#